data_cd63dac8653cb94298077db37eb3acb6
#
_entry.id   cd63dac8653cb94298077db37eb3acb6
#
_cell.length_a   1.000
_cell.length_b   1.000
_cell.length_c   1.000
_cell.angle_alpha   90.00
_cell.angle_beta   90.00
_cell.angle_gamma   90.00
#
_symmetry.space_group_name_H-M   'P 1'
#
loop_
_entity.id
_entity.type
_entity.pdbx_description
1 polymer ?
#
loop_
_entity_poly.entity_id
_entity_poly.type
_entity_poly.pdbx_seq_one_letter_code
_entity_poly.pdbx_strand_id
1 'polypeptide(L)'
;SDDLLGALDRYVAEGGHLIATFRTGFADEQLKIHHDVQPHLLGRCLGIHYDQFTYPKNVRIATTDGRSALTHDWMELVTCDTATPLAHYDHPFWGSYAAVTENAYQKGSALYLGAFFDDELLEPLLVSYLSRHGYEGLSEDTPQFPLIVKRGTNDFGKNLCYYFNYSDEPRTVTHTGNAGTDLLTDTPVAAGAVLTLAPWGLAVVES
;
A
#
# COMPACT_ATOMS: atom_id res chain seq x y z
N SER A 1 -11.34 -0.71 -18.38
CA SER A 1 -11.58 -1.62 -19.54
C SER A 1 -11.00 -3.00 -19.28
N ASP A 2 -11.47 -3.97 -20.03
CA ASP A 2 -10.97 -5.36 -19.97
C ASP A 2 -9.50 -5.43 -20.35
N ASP A 3 -9.05 -4.58 -21.27
CA ASP A 3 -7.64 -4.47 -21.63
C ASP A 3 -6.76 -4.06 -20.45
N LEU A 4 -7.21 -3.09 -19.63
CA LEU A 4 -6.51 -2.68 -18.42
C LEU A 4 -6.51 -3.80 -17.37
N LEU A 5 -7.65 -4.44 -17.14
CA LEU A 5 -7.75 -5.55 -16.18
C LEU A 5 -6.86 -6.73 -16.61
N GLY A 6 -6.84 -7.05 -17.91
CA GLY A 6 -5.93 -8.04 -18.48
C GLY A 6 -4.45 -7.63 -18.38
N ALA A 7 -4.13 -6.34 -18.46
CA ALA A 7 -2.77 -5.85 -18.26
C ALA A 7 -2.33 -5.98 -16.80
N LEU A 8 -3.22 -5.70 -15.83
CA LEU A 8 -2.96 -5.90 -14.41
C LEU A 8 -2.75 -7.38 -14.07
N ASP A 9 -3.57 -8.29 -14.61
CA ASP A 9 -3.40 -9.72 -14.42
C ASP A 9 -2.01 -10.19 -14.93
N ARG A 10 -1.60 -9.75 -16.13
CA ARG A 10 -0.26 -10.04 -16.67
C ARG A 10 0.86 -9.43 -15.83
N TYR A 11 0.70 -8.19 -15.38
CA TYR A 11 1.67 -7.54 -14.51
C TYR A 11 1.96 -8.36 -13.25
N VAL A 12 0.92 -8.86 -12.59
CA VAL A 12 1.09 -9.74 -11.43
C VAL A 12 1.72 -11.06 -11.83
N ALA A 13 1.25 -11.69 -12.91
CA ALA A 13 1.80 -12.97 -13.38
C ALA A 13 3.30 -12.90 -13.71
N GLU A 14 3.81 -11.75 -14.17
CA GLU A 14 5.20 -11.50 -14.52
C GLU A 14 6.10 -11.12 -13.34
N GLY A 15 5.54 -10.98 -12.13
CA GLY A 15 6.29 -10.71 -10.89
C GLY A 15 5.95 -9.38 -10.23
N GLY A 16 4.93 -8.68 -10.73
CA GLY A 16 4.43 -7.46 -10.12
C GLY A 16 3.67 -7.70 -8.81
N HIS A 17 3.58 -6.66 -8.00
CA HIS A 17 2.81 -6.67 -6.74
C HIS A 17 1.66 -5.69 -6.86
N LEU A 18 0.42 -6.20 -6.76
CA LEU A 18 -0.80 -5.42 -6.91
C LEU A 18 -1.47 -5.23 -5.55
N ILE A 19 -1.83 -4.00 -5.22
CA ILE A 19 -2.75 -3.70 -4.13
C ILE A 19 -4.04 -3.21 -4.77
N ALA A 20 -5.12 -3.94 -4.57
CA ALA A 20 -6.44 -3.61 -5.08
C ALA A 20 -7.44 -3.45 -3.92
N THR A 21 -8.36 -2.51 -4.08
CA THR A 21 -9.40 -2.24 -3.09
C THR A 21 -10.76 -2.67 -3.60
N PHE A 22 -11.74 -2.69 -2.71
CA PHE A 22 -13.13 -2.95 -3.07
C PHE A 22 -13.56 -2.20 -4.35
N ARG A 23 -14.47 -2.76 -5.11
CA ARG A 23 -14.96 -2.29 -6.41
C ARG A 23 -13.91 -2.26 -7.53
N THR A 24 -12.69 -2.74 -7.31
CA THR A 24 -11.73 -2.90 -8.41
C THR A 24 -12.21 -3.99 -9.37
N GLY A 25 -12.36 -3.64 -10.67
CA GLY A 25 -12.92 -4.53 -11.68
C GLY A 25 -14.44 -4.70 -11.63
N PHE A 26 -15.15 -3.86 -10.87
CA PHE A 26 -16.60 -3.97 -10.65
C PHE A 26 -17.44 -3.50 -11.84
N ALA A 27 -16.98 -2.48 -12.56
CA ALA A 27 -17.69 -1.88 -13.68
C ALA A 27 -16.76 -1.48 -14.82
N ASP A 28 -17.33 -1.33 -16.02
CA ASP A 28 -16.65 -0.82 -17.21
C ASP A 28 -16.52 0.72 -17.21
N GLU A 29 -15.98 1.30 -18.28
CA GLU A 29 -15.75 2.75 -18.44
C GLU A 29 -17.04 3.54 -18.53
N GLN A 30 -18.16 2.92 -18.84
CA GLN A 30 -19.49 3.51 -18.87
C GLN A 30 -20.23 3.35 -17.54
N LEU A 31 -19.53 2.88 -16.49
CA LEU A 31 -20.09 2.56 -15.16
C LEU A 31 -21.14 1.44 -15.20
N LYS A 32 -21.15 0.62 -16.25
CA LYS A 32 -21.98 -0.56 -16.31
C LYS A 32 -21.29 -1.69 -15.53
N ILE A 33 -22.00 -2.23 -14.55
CA ILE A 33 -21.51 -3.34 -13.73
C ILE A 33 -21.33 -4.57 -14.61
N HIS A 34 -20.19 -5.26 -14.47
CA HIS A 34 -19.96 -6.54 -15.10
C HIS A 34 -21.00 -7.55 -14.62
N HIS A 35 -21.50 -8.39 -15.52
CA HIS A 35 -22.62 -9.32 -15.24
C HIS A 35 -22.13 -10.70 -14.77
N ASP A 36 -20.85 -10.95 -14.86
CA ASP A 36 -20.20 -12.16 -14.36
C ASP A 36 -19.79 -12.01 -12.89
N VAL A 37 -19.20 -13.07 -12.35
CA VAL A 37 -18.74 -13.09 -10.97
C VAL A 37 -17.61 -12.07 -10.75
N GLN A 38 -17.74 -11.28 -9.70
CA GLN A 38 -16.76 -10.25 -9.36
C GLN A 38 -15.50 -10.88 -8.70
N PRO A 39 -14.33 -10.24 -8.83
CA PRO A 39 -14.02 -8.99 -9.53
C PRO A 39 -13.66 -9.19 -11.02
N HIS A 40 -14.52 -9.80 -11.78
CA HIS A 40 -14.39 -9.99 -13.23
C HIS A 40 -13.03 -10.63 -13.60
N LEU A 41 -12.29 -10.09 -14.59
CA LEU A 41 -11.02 -10.64 -15.06
C LEU A 41 -9.92 -10.71 -13.98
N LEU A 42 -10.02 -9.92 -12.91
CA LEU A 42 -9.02 -9.90 -11.83
C LEU A 42 -9.18 -11.06 -10.84
N GLY A 43 -10.30 -11.79 -10.87
CA GLY A 43 -10.52 -12.91 -9.95
C GLY A 43 -9.37 -13.92 -9.90
N ARG A 44 -8.69 -14.17 -11.03
CA ARG A 44 -7.55 -15.09 -11.09
C ARG A 44 -6.34 -14.60 -10.33
N CYS A 45 -5.86 -13.39 -10.60
CA CYS A 45 -4.65 -12.88 -9.93
C CYS A 45 -4.94 -12.51 -8.47
N LEU A 46 -6.16 -12.09 -8.14
CA LEU A 46 -6.58 -11.85 -6.75
C LEU A 46 -6.89 -13.14 -5.99
N GLY A 47 -7.14 -14.26 -6.69
CA GLY A 47 -7.46 -15.57 -6.11
C GLY A 47 -8.77 -15.60 -5.33
N ILE A 48 -9.73 -14.80 -5.73
CA ILE A 48 -11.01 -14.60 -5.04
C ILE A 48 -12.17 -14.48 -6.01
N HIS A 49 -13.35 -14.63 -5.47
CA HIS A 49 -14.60 -14.18 -6.09
C HIS A 49 -15.58 -13.65 -5.07
N TYR A 50 -16.55 -12.84 -5.51
CA TYR A 50 -17.71 -12.45 -4.72
C TYR A 50 -18.90 -12.14 -5.64
N ASP A 51 -20.09 -12.32 -5.14
CA ASP A 51 -21.36 -12.03 -5.81
C ASP A 51 -22.26 -11.09 -4.97
N GLN A 52 -21.84 -10.79 -3.74
CA GLN A 52 -22.58 -9.96 -2.81
C GLN A 52 -21.68 -8.91 -2.17
N PHE A 53 -22.27 -7.75 -1.96
CA PHE A 53 -21.70 -6.65 -1.20
C PHE A 53 -22.82 -5.95 -0.43
N THR A 54 -22.47 -5.21 0.62
CA THR A 54 -23.45 -4.50 1.43
C THR A 54 -22.85 -3.26 2.09
N TYR A 55 -23.73 -2.42 2.62
CA TYR A 55 -23.36 -1.32 3.50
C TYR A 55 -23.22 -1.85 4.93
N PRO A 56 -22.04 -1.80 5.54
CA PRO A 56 -21.84 -2.31 6.89
C PRO A 56 -22.51 -1.40 7.92
N LYS A 57 -23.09 -2.02 8.96
CA LYS A 57 -23.57 -1.29 10.13
C LYS A 57 -22.99 -1.91 11.39
N ASN A 58 -22.01 -1.24 11.99
CA ASN A 58 -21.29 -1.71 13.18
C ASN A 58 -20.61 -3.08 12.97
N VAL A 59 -20.15 -3.37 11.76
CA VAL A 59 -19.39 -4.57 11.45
C VAL A 59 -17.91 -4.28 11.65
N ARG A 60 -17.22 -5.18 12.33
CA ARG A 60 -15.78 -5.12 12.47
C ARG A 60 -15.11 -6.18 11.59
N ILE A 61 -13.90 -5.93 11.19
CA ILE A 61 -13.00 -6.97 10.68
C ILE A 61 -11.99 -7.33 11.77
N ALA A 62 -11.54 -8.57 11.76
CA ALA A 62 -10.55 -9.08 12.67
C ALA A 62 -9.49 -9.88 11.91
N THR A 63 -8.22 -9.63 12.22
CA THR A 63 -7.09 -10.39 11.72
C THR A 63 -6.80 -11.60 12.61
N THR A 64 -6.08 -12.58 12.07
CA THR A 64 -5.69 -13.79 12.83
C THR A 64 -4.75 -13.50 14.00
N ASP A 65 -4.03 -12.37 13.98
CA ASP A 65 -3.17 -11.91 15.06
C ASP A 65 -3.88 -11.05 16.10
N GLY A 66 -5.22 -10.92 16.00
CA GLY A 66 -6.07 -10.28 17.01
C GLY A 66 -6.27 -8.78 16.85
N ARG A 67 -5.74 -8.16 15.80
CA ARG A 67 -6.06 -6.76 15.46
C ARG A 67 -7.46 -6.67 14.88
N SER A 68 -8.13 -5.53 15.06
CA SER A 68 -9.50 -5.33 14.61
C SER A 68 -9.76 -3.87 14.25
N ALA A 69 -10.57 -3.63 13.22
CA ALA A 69 -11.01 -2.30 12.79
C ALA A 69 -12.51 -2.27 12.49
N LEU A 70 -13.12 -1.09 12.56
CA LEU A 70 -14.51 -0.89 12.14
C LEU A 70 -14.56 -0.73 10.61
N THR A 71 -15.61 -1.31 9.99
CA THR A 71 -15.87 -1.12 8.57
C THR A 71 -16.84 0.04 8.34
N HIS A 72 -16.68 0.72 7.21
CA HIS A 72 -17.46 1.88 6.78
C HIS A 72 -17.97 1.69 5.36
N ASP A 73 -19.10 2.28 5.03
CA ASP A 73 -19.68 2.53 3.70
C ASP A 73 -19.75 1.34 2.72
N TRP A 74 -18.78 0.43 2.71
CA TRP A 74 -18.73 -0.67 1.75
C TRP A 74 -18.04 -1.91 2.31
N MET A 75 -18.65 -3.07 2.10
CA MET A 75 -18.05 -4.38 2.34
C MET A 75 -18.51 -5.39 1.29
N GLU A 76 -17.59 -6.20 0.82
CA GLU A 76 -17.81 -7.31 -0.12
C GLU A 76 -17.66 -8.63 0.60
N LEU A 77 -18.54 -9.58 0.29
CA LEU A 77 -18.50 -10.91 0.90
C LEU A 77 -17.57 -11.81 0.08
N VAL A 78 -16.27 -11.65 0.34
CA VAL A 78 -15.22 -12.28 -0.45
C VAL A 78 -15.06 -13.76 -0.08
N THR A 79 -15.09 -14.63 -1.10
CA THR A 79 -14.72 -16.04 -1.01
C THR A 79 -13.33 -16.24 -1.60
N CYS A 80 -12.45 -16.91 -0.87
CA CYS A 80 -11.11 -17.26 -1.34
C CYS A 80 -11.14 -18.52 -2.22
N ASP A 81 -10.57 -18.43 -3.43
CA ASP A 81 -10.32 -19.57 -4.30
C ASP A 81 -8.91 -20.13 -4.09
N THR A 82 -7.91 -19.25 -4.25
CA THR A 82 -6.48 -19.55 -4.02
C THR A 82 -5.82 -18.58 -3.04
N ALA A 83 -6.49 -17.48 -2.73
CA ALA A 83 -5.99 -16.47 -1.81
C ALA A 83 -6.02 -16.96 -0.35
N THR A 84 -5.10 -16.43 0.45
CA THR A 84 -5.08 -16.61 1.90
C THR A 84 -5.81 -15.44 2.56
N PRO A 85 -6.84 -15.69 3.39
CA PRO A 85 -7.48 -14.62 4.13
C PRO A 85 -6.56 -14.07 5.24
N LEU A 86 -6.41 -12.75 5.29
CA LEU A 86 -5.67 -12.03 6.32
C LEU A 86 -6.59 -11.47 7.40
N ALA A 87 -7.84 -11.15 7.04
CA ALA A 87 -8.87 -10.71 7.97
C ALA A 87 -10.25 -11.21 7.54
N HIS A 88 -11.10 -11.47 8.50
CA HIS A 88 -12.51 -11.86 8.34
C HIS A 88 -13.44 -10.84 8.98
N TYR A 89 -14.73 -10.87 8.61
CA TYR A 89 -15.73 -10.08 9.31
C TYR A 89 -16.05 -10.71 10.67
N ASP A 90 -16.01 -9.91 11.73
CA ASP A 90 -16.48 -10.31 13.05
C ASP A 90 -18.02 -10.16 13.10
N HIS A 91 -18.69 -11.14 12.52
CA HIS A 91 -20.14 -11.13 12.37
C HIS A 91 -20.70 -12.56 12.30
N PRO A 92 -21.82 -12.85 12.97
CA PRO A 92 -22.36 -14.22 13.09
C PRO A 92 -22.77 -14.85 11.73
N PHE A 93 -23.14 -14.04 10.73
CA PHE A 93 -23.54 -14.53 9.40
C PHE A 93 -22.46 -14.35 8.34
N TRP A 94 -21.55 -13.39 8.49
CA TRP A 94 -20.54 -13.04 7.48
C TRP A 94 -19.13 -13.43 7.89
N GLY A 95 -18.95 -14.05 9.05
CA GLY A 95 -17.63 -14.42 9.57
C GLY A 95 -16.87 -15.47 8.72
N SER A 96 -17.57 -16.18 7.83
CA SER A 96 -16.93 -17.09 6.86
C SER A 96 -16.32 -16.38 5.66
N TYR A 97 -16.70 -15.13 5.39
CA TYR A 97 -16.16 -14.34 4.27
C TYR A 97 -14.92 -13.58 4.70
N ALA A 98 -13.98 -13.48 3.78
CA ALA A 98 -12.78 -12.68 3.97
C ALA A 98 -13.08 -11.20 3.72
N ALA A 99 -12.42 -10.33 4.48
CA ALA A 99 -12.43 -8.88 4.30
C ALA A 99 -11.12 -8.38 3.67
N VAL A 100 -10.00 -9.07 3.96
CA VAL A 100 -8.68 -8.80 3.39
C VAL A 100 -8.05 -10.12 3.00
N THR A 101 -7.48 -10.19 1.80
CA THR A 101 -6.82 -11.41 1.28
C THR A 101 -5.50 -11.10 0.61
N GLU A 102 -4.59 -12.07 0.62
CA GLU A 102 -3.35 -12.03 -0.14
C GLU A 102 -3.26 -13.30 -1.01
N ASN A 103 -2.90 -13.13 -2.27
CA ASN A 103 -2.72 -14.23 -3.21
C ASN A 103 -1.32 -14.21 -3.83
N ALA A 104 -0.63 -15.33 -3.79
CA ALA A 104 0.56 -15.56 -4.62
C ALA A 104 0.08 -16.03 -6.00
N TYR A 105 0.41 -15.29 -7.05
CA TYR A 105 -0.02 -15.59 -8.40
C TYR A 105 1.16 -15.60 -9.37
N GLN A 106 1.45 -16.77 -9.92
CA GLN A 106 2.60 -16.99 -10.80
C GLN A 106 3.92 -16.54 -10.15
N LYS A 107 4.52 -15.41 -10.61
CA LYS A 107 5.75 -14.84 -10.08
C LYS A 107 5.53 -13.67 -9.13
N GLY A 108 4.33 -13.14 -9.05
CA GLY A 108 3.97 -11.98 -8.25
C GLY A 108 2.95 -12.28 -7.16
N SER A 109 2.36 -11.24 -6.63
CA SER A 109 1.34 -11.35 -5.59
C SER A 109 0.31 -10.22 -5.68
N ALA A 110 -0.84 -10.43 -5.05
CA ALA A 110 -1.89 -9.43 -4.98
C ALA A 110 -2.48 -9.37 -3.56
N LEU A 111 -2.61 -8.16 -3.02
CA LEU A 111 -3.34 -7.86 -1.80
C LEU A 111 -4.70 -7.27 -2.19
N TYR A 112 -5.78 -7.80 -1.64
CA TYR A 112 -7.12 -7.28 -1.86
C TYR A 112 -7.76 -6.82 -0.56
N LEU A 113 -8.29 -5.60 -0.57
CA LEU A 113 -9.00 -4.99 0.53
C LEU A 113 -10.49 -4.91 0.15
N GLY A 114 -11.28 -5.92 0.54
CA GLY A 114 -12.69 -6.06 0.17
C GLY A 114 -13.67 -5.19 0.97
N ALA A 115 -13.15 -4.35 1.86
CA ALA A 115 -13.95 -3.42 2.65
C ALA A 115 -13.22 -2.09 2.85
N PHE A 116 -13.99 -1.03 3.13
CA PHE A 116 -13.45 0.22 3.66
C PHE A 116 -13.42 0.14 5.19
N PHE A 117 -12.27 0.38 5.82
CA PHE A 117 -12.07 0.26 7.27
C PHE A 117 -11.01 1.25 7.77
N ASP A 118 -10.93 1.41 9.10
CA ASP A 118 -10.08 2.39 9.77
C ASP A 118 -8.58 2.19 9.48
N ASP A 119 -7.86 3.31 9.41
CA ASP A 119 -6.42 3.39 9.08
C ASP A 119 -5.55 2.64 10.10
N GLU A 120 -6.00 2.49 11.36
CA GLU A 120 -5.29 1.74 12.40
C GLU A 120 -4.97 0.28 12.02
N LEU A 121 -5.78 -0.31 11.14
CA LEU A 121 -5.49 -1.63 10.59
C LEU A 121 -4.99 -1.56 9.15
N LEU A 122 -5.41 -0.57 8.36
CA LEU A 122 -5.00 -0.42 6.97
C LEU A 122 -3.49 -0.19 6.86
N GLU A 123 -2.95 0.75 7.62
CA GLU A 123 -1.52 1.08 7.58
C GLU A 123 -0.62 -0.13 7.90
N PRO A 124 -0.81 -0.87 9.02
CA PRO A 124 0.00 -2.06 9.30
C PRO A 124 -0.10 -3.16 8.23
N LEU A 125 -1.27 -3.35 7.61
CA LEU A 125 -1.43 -4.32 6.53
C LEU A 125 -0.63 -3.93 5.29
N LEU A 126 -0.71 -2.66 4.88
CA LEU A 126 0.04 -2.13 3.73
C LEU A 126 1.55 -2.17 3.98
N VAL A 127 2.00 -1.70 5.16
CA VAL A 127 3.42 -1.74 5.54
C VAL A 127 3.94 -3.17 5.52
N SER A 128 3.22 -4.11 6.13
CA SER A 128 3.60 -5.52 6.15
C SER A 128 3.71 -6.12 4.74
N TYR A 129 2.73 -5.84 3.86
CA TYR A 129 2.75 -6.33 2.49
C TYR A 129 3.92 -5.74 1.70
N LEU A 130 4.12 -4.44 1.74
CA LEU A 130 5.19 -3.74 1.02
C LEU A 130 6.58 -4.17 1.49
N SER A 131 6.80 -4.29 2.80
CA SER A 131 8.08 -4.70 3.36
C SER A 131 8.46 -6.13 2.96
N ARG A 132 7.50 -7.08 2.94
CA ARG A 132 7.75 -8.46 2.49
C ARG A 132 8.17 -8.55 1.02
N HIS A 133 7.80 -7.55 0.21
CA HIS A 133 8.14 -7.48 -1.21
C HIS A 133 9.31 -6.54 -1.52
N GLY A 134 10.08 -6.13 -0.50
CA GLY A 134 11.30 -5.35 -0.66
C GLY A 134 11.07 -3.85 -0.96
N TYR A 135 9.86 -3.35 -0.77
CA TYR A 135 9.58 -1.91 -0.85
C TYR A 135 9.95 -1.25 0.47
N GLU A 136 11.19 -0.81 0.56
CA GLU A 136 11.69 -0.06 1.70
C GLU A 136 11.28 1.41 1.62
N GLY A 137 11.03 2.03 2.77
CA GLY A 137 10.66 3.46 2.84
C GLY A 137 9.61 3.78 3.89
N LEU A 138 9.01 2.73 4.47
CA LEU A 138 8.08 2.81 5.59
C LEU A 138 8.69 2.20 6.86
N SER A 139 10.05 2.26 7.00
CA SER A 139 10.74 1.74 8.19
C SER A 139 10.46 2.64 9.40
N GLU A 140 10.53 2.06 10.59
CA GLU A 140 10.43 2.77 11.88
C GLU A 140 11.46 3.90 12.01
N ASP A 141 12.56 3.86 11.23
CA ASP A 141 13.59 4.90 11.14
C ASP A 141 13.19 6.08 10.24
N THR A 142 12.02 6.07 9.63
CA THR A 142 11.54 7.21 8.84
C THR A 142 11.14 8.34 9.78
N PRO A 143 11.73 9.52 9.67
CA PRO A 143 11.37 10.66 10.53
C PRO A 143 9.87 10.94 10.45
N GLN A 144 9.26 11.18 11.60
CA GLN A 144 7.84 11.54 11.68
C GLN A 144 7.62 13.01 11.29
N PHE A 145 6.42 13.30 10.78
CA PHE A 145 6.01 14.68 10.55
C PHE A 145 6.34 15.57 11.76
N PRO A 146 6.90 16.76 11.55
CA PRO A 146 6.97 17.55 10.32
C PRO A 146 8.19 17.29 9.42
N LEU A 147 9.01 16.32 9.71
CA LEU A 147 10.10 15.91 8.82
C LEU A 147 9.59 14.87 7.82
N ILE A 148 9.84 15.10 6.54
CA ILE A 148 9.51 14.13 5.48
C ILE A 148 10.78 13.79 4.72
N VAL A 149 11.03 12.50 4.54
CA VAL A 149 12.12 11.99 3.72
C VAL A 149 11.54 11.29 2.49
N LYS A 150 12.05 11.65 1.31
CA LYS A 150 11.76 10.97 0.06
C LYS A 150 13.05 10.48 -0.57
N ARG A 151 12.97 9.35 -1.27
CA ARG A 151 14.11 8.75 -1.96
C ARG A 151 13.75 8.47 -3.39
N GLY A 152 14.74 8.52 -4.27
CA GLY A 152 14.59 8.21 -5.68
C GLY A 152 15.93 7.99 -6.33
N THR A 153 15.90 7.61 -7.60
CA THR A 153 17.08 7.50 -8.45
C THR A 153 16.86 8.40 -9.67
N ASN A 154 17.87 9.19 -10.03
CA ASN A 154 17.78 10.02 -11.22
C ASN A 154 18.14 9.21 -12.49
N ASP A 155 17.99 9.83 -13.67
CA ASP A 155 18.25 9.20 -14.97
C ASP A 155 19.73 8.82 -15.17
N PHE A 156 20.62 9.32 -14.31
CA PHE A 156 22.06 8.99 -14.32
C PHE A 156 22.39 7.83 -13.37
N GLY A 157 21.40 7.20 -12.76
CA GLY A 157 21.57 6.08 -11.82
C GLY A 157 22.05 6.51 -10.42
N LYS A 158 22.02 7.81 -10.10
CA LYS A 158 22.39 8.34 -8.80
C LYS A 158 21.22 8.29 -7.84
N ASN A 159 21.48 7.91 -6.57
CA ASN A 159 20.46 7.95 -5.53
C ASN A 159 20.28 9.38 -5.00
N LEU A 160 19.03 9.75 -4.81
CA LEU A 160 18.64 11.04 -4.26
C LEU A 160 17.88 10.84 -2.95
N CYS A 161 18.28 11.58 -1.92
CA CYS A 161 17.54 11.69 -0.66
C CYS A 161 17.08 13.13 -0.48
N TYR A 162 15.78 13.32 -0.40
CA TYR A 162 15.12 14.60 -0.16
C TYR A 162 14.70 14.66 1.30
N TYR A 163 15.08 15.72 2.00
CA TYR A 163 14.75 15.99 3.40
C TYR A 163 13.95 17.27 3.48
N PHE A 164 12.69 17.21 3.88
CA PHE A 164 11.82 18.37 4.02
C PHE A 164 11.53 18.65 5.49
N ASN A 165 11.56 19.92 5.87
CA ASN A 165 11.06 20.39 7.14
C ASN A 165 9.76 21.17 6.94
N TYR A 166 8.63 20.58 7.29
CA TYR A 166 7.29 21.20 7.20
C TYR A 166 6.89 21.88 8.52
N SER A 167 7.82 22.62 9.14
CA SER A 167 7.55 23.41 10.34
C SER A 167 8.22 24.77 10.28
N ASP A 168 7.76 25.69 11.12
CA ASP A 168 8.30 27.03 11.34
C ASP A 168 9.50 27.05 12.29
N GLU A 169 9.95 25.88 12.76
CA GLU A 169 11.13 25.72 13.61
C GLU A 169 12.26 24.98 12.89
N PRO A 170 13.55 25.24 13.21
CA PRO A 170 14.65 24.41 12.73
C PRO A 170 14.48 22.96 13.21
N ARG A 171 14.79 21.98 12.34
CA ARG A 171 14.75 20.54 12.66
C ARG A 171 16.03 19.86 12.23
N THR A 172 16.37 18.78 12.92
CA THR A 172 17.52 17.94 12.56
C THR A 172 17.06 16.58 12.08
N VAL A 173 17.76 16.04 11.09
CA VAL A 173 17.53 14.69 10.57
C VAL A 173 18.86 14.01 10.31
N THR A 174 18.96 12.72 10.60
CA THR A 174 20.15 11.94 10.26
C THR A 174 20.08 11.47 8.81
N HIS A 175 21.15 11.71 8.05
CA HIS A 175 21.27 11.18 6.69
C HIS A 175 21.51 9.67 6.74
N THR A 176 20.52 8.88 6.29
CA THR A 176 20.56 7.41 6.30
C THR A 176 20.99 6.80 4.96
N GLY A 177 21.34 7.65 3.97
CA GLY A 177 21.90 7.23 2.67
C GLY A 177 23.42 7.08 2.70
N ASN A 178 23.99 6.71 1.55
CA ASN A 178 25.43 6.72 1.34
C ASN A 178 25.98 8.14 1.37
N ALA A 179 27.30 8.29 1.61
CA ALA A 179 27.96 9.60 1.51
C ALA A 179 27.73 10.20 0.11
N GLY A 180 27.44 11.49 0.06
CA GLY A 180 27.09 12.20 -1.15
C GLY A 180 27.32 13.70 -1.05
N THR A 181 26.63 14.46 -1.90
CA THR A 181 26.69 15.93 -1.95
C THR A 181 25.28 16.51 -1.82
N ASP A 182 25.09 17.50 -0.97
CA ASP A 182 23.86 18.29 -0.97
C ASP A 182 23.85 19.20 -2.19
N LEU A 183 22.92 18.95 -3.12
CA LEU A 183 22.82 19.66 -4.40
C LEU A 183 22.41 21.13 -4.26
N LEU A 184 21.87 21.55 -3.12
CA LEU A 184 21.43 22.93 -2.91
C LEU A 184 22.57 23.82 -2.40
N THR A 185 23.53 23.23 -1.67
CA THR A 185 24.61 23.96 -1.03
C THR A 185 26.00 23.58 -1.58
N ASP A 186 26.05 22.55 -2.44
CA ASP A 186 27.29 21.95 -2.98
C ASP A 186 28.27 21.49 -1.88
N THR A 187 27.70 21.04 -0.73
CA THR A 187 28.49 20.57 0.42
C THR A 187 28.50 19.06 0.53
N PRO A 188 29.67 18.45 0.89
CA PRO A 188 29.74 17.02 1.13
C PRO A 188 28.90 16.62 2.35
N VAL A 189 28.17 15.51 2.24
CA VAL A 189 27.36 14.92 3.32
C VAL A 189 27.84 13.49 3.55
N ALA A 190 28.35 13.20 4.74
CA ALA A 190 28.77 11.85 5.10
C ALA A 190 27.53 10.96 5.40
N ALA A 191 27.67 9.65 5.22
CA ALA A 191 26.69 8.68 5.75
C ALA A 191 26.59 8.85 7.29
N GLY A 192 25.39 8.90 7.82
CA GLY A 192 25.13 9.14 9.25
C GLY A 192 25.27 10.59 9.71
N ALA A 193 25.56 11.55 8.81
CA ALA A 193 25.65 12.96 9.17
C ALA A 193 24.31 13.52 9.64
N VAL A 194 24.34 14.41 10.64
CA VAL A 194 23.15 15.14 11.09
C VAL A 194 23.02 16.42 10.24
N LEU A 195 21.92 16.52 9.52
CA LEU A 195 21.55 17.70 8.75
C LEU A 195 20.64 18.60 9.59
N THR A 196 20.90 19.91 9.59
CA THR A 196 20.01 20.89 10.20
C THR A 196 19.23 21.59 9.08
N LEU A 197 17.92 21.43 9.08
CA LEU A 197 17.03 22.09 8.14
C LEU A 197 16.45 23.34 8.78
N ALA A 198 16.56 24.46 8.08
CA ALA A 198 15.88 25.68 8.48
C ALA A 198 14.35 25.51 8.51
N PRO A 199 13.59 26.42 9.13
CA PRO A 199 12.14 26.44 8.97
C PRO A 199 11.73 26.38 7.49
N TRP A 200 10.82 25.47 7.14
CA TRP A 200 10.37 25.23 5.77
C TRP A 200 11.50 24.89 4.80
N GLY A 201 12.60 24.39 5.35
CA GLY A 201 13.83 24.10 4.61
C GLY A 201 13.82 22.74 3.92
N LEU A 202 14.72 22.62 2.94
CA LEU A 202 14.95 21.45 2.12
C LEU A 202 16.45 21.17 2.04
N ALA A 203 16.83 19.89 2.05
CA ALA A 203 18.15 19.42 1.59
C ALA A 203 17.94 18.29 0.57
N VAL A 204 18.81 18.19 -0.43
CA VAL A 204 18.79 17.15 -1.46
C VAL A 204 20.19 16.55 -1.58
N VAL A 205 20.35 15.34 -1.08
CA VAL A 205 21.65 14.65 -1.10
C VAL A 205 21.67 13.64 -2.25
N GLU A 206 22.64 13.83 -3.17
CA GLU A 206 22.94 12.91 -4.27
C GLU A 206 24.12 12.00 -3.89
N SER A 207 23.99 10.67 -4.09
CA SER A 207 25.02 9.67 -3.79
C SER A 207 25.13 8.60 -4.90
#